data_083333b92181158b3ab047bb226fe781
#
_entry.id   083333b92181158b3ab047bb226fe781
#
_cell.length_a   1.000
_cell.length_b   1.000
_cell.length_c   1.000
_cell.angle_alpha   90.00
_cell.angle_beta   90.00
_cell.angle_gamma   90.00
#
_symmetry.space_group_name_H-M   'P 1'
#
loop_
_entity.id
_entity.type
_entity.pdbx_description
1 polymer ?
#
loop_
_entity_poly.entity_id
_entity_poly.type
_entity_poly.pdbx_seq_one_letter_code
_entity_poly.pdbx_strand_id
1 'polypeptide(L)'
;YLGDVATWDAAEKRLASALDRFVPGQWELNPGDGAFYGPKIDITISDAMRRQHQCATIQLDFQLPQRFNLEYKTPQGGADGENQTERPVMIHRAVVGSLERFIAILIENFAGKWPFWLSPRQVLVVPVTQSVYEYAQDVRSTLWDHGFYADVDLSDNTLNKKIRNGELAQYNFVFVVGHEEKESRSVNVRNRDTDPKVAKGKTDTIPLDVVLS
;
A
#
# COMPACT_ATOMS: atom_id res chain seq x y z
N TYR A 1 31.63 14.50 -3.52
CA TYR A 1 30.60 14.98 -4.44
C TYR A 1 31.21 15.49 -5.74
N LEU A 2 30.46 15.44 -6.83
CA LEU A 2 30.83 15.96 -8.14
C LEU A 2 30.04 17.23 -8.46
N GLY A 3 30.69 18.17 -9.16
CA GLY A 3 30.04 19.39 -9.62
C GLY A 3 30.37 20.63 -8.78
N ASP A 4 29.60 21.69 -9.01
CA ASP A 4 29.81 22.99 -8.37
C ASP A 4 29.21 23.04 -6.95
N VAL A 5 29.99 23.54 -5.99
CA VAL A 5 29.59 23.64 -4.57
C VAL A 5 28.35 24.52 -4.40
N ALA A 6 28.26 25.64 -5.14
CA ALA A 6 27.13 26.54 -5.03
C ALA A 6 25.81 25.89 -5.46
N THR A 7 25.86 24.99 -6.46
CA THR A 7 24.70 24.19 -6.89
C THR A 7 24.25 23.24 -5.79
N TRP A 8 25.20 22.59 -5.12
CA TRP A 8 24.92 21.72 -3.98
C TRP A 8 24.28 22.47 -2.82
N ASP A 9 24.86 23.57 -2.39
CA ASP A 9 24.35 24.42 -1.32
C ASP A 9 22.93 24.93 -1.60
N ALA A 10 22.68 25.35 -2.84
CA ALA A 10 21.34 25.78 -3.24
C ALA A 10 20.31 24.66 -3.22
N ALA A 11 20.70 23.47 -3.65
CA ALA A 11 19.84 22.29 -3.65
C ALA A 11 19.54 21.81 -2.22
N GLU A 12 20.54 21.71 -1.35
CA GLU A 12 20.37 21.34 0.05
C GLU A 12 19.44 22.30 0.79
N LYS A 13 19.59 23.61 0.59
CA LYS A 13 18.68 24.61 1.16
C LYS A 13 17.22 24.43 0.68
N ARG A 14 17.02 24.10 -0.60
CA ARG A 14 15.68 23.84 -1.15
C ARG A 14 15.06 22.57 -0.58
N LEU A 15 15.86 21.50 -0.42
CA LEU A 15 15.41 20.24 0.21
C LEU A 15 15.03 20.48 1.68
N ALA A 16 15.86 21.18 2.45
CA ALA A 16 15.57 21.55 3.84
C ALA A 16 14.28 22.37 3.93
N SER A 17 14.11 23.39 3.09
CA SER A 17 12.87 24.20 3.05
C SER A 17 11.63 23.38 2.67
N ALA A 18 11.78 22.35 1.83
CA ALA A 18 10.68 21.45 1.50
C ALA A 18 10.30 20.55 2.69
N LEU A 19 11.30 20.02 3.41
CA LEU A 19 11.09 19.23 4.62
C LEU A 19 10.46 20.05 5.74
N ASP A 20 10.89 21.29 5.94
CA ASP A 20 10.33 22.20 6.95
C ASP A 20 8.85 22.51 6.70
N ARG A 21 8.41 22.54 5.44
CA ARG A 21 7.00 22.71 5.08
C ARG A 21 6.18 21.43 5.24
N PHE A 22 6.79 20.27 5.01
CA PHE A 22 6.08 18.98 5.02
C PHE A 22 6.06 18.31 6.40
N VAL A 23 7.22 18.29 7.09
CA VAL A 23 7.41 17.63 8.40
C VAL A 23 8.26 18.50 9.32
N PRO A 24 7.78 19.66 9.76
CA PRO A 24 8.57 20.61 10.53
C PRO A 24 9.11 19.98 11.83
N GLY A 25 10.42 20.07 12.02
CA GLY A 25 11.10 19.56 13.22
C GLY A 25 11.16 18.04 13.37
N GLN A 26 10.80 17.27 12.33
CA GLN A 26 10.82 15.80 12.34
C GLN A 26 11.88 15.22 11.40
N TRP A 27 12.80 16.01 10.96
CA TRP A 27 13.94 15.57 10.13
C TRP A 27 15.26 16.01 10.72
N GLU A 28 16.31 15.34 10.35
CA GLU A 28 17.68 15.64 10.76
C GLU A 28 18.61 15.68 9.55
N LEU A 29 19.65 16.50 9.63
CA LEU A 29 20.69 16.54 8.63
C LEU A 29 21.70 15.42 8.92
N ASN A 30 21.99 14.61 7.89
CA ASN A 30 23.02 13.58 7.93
C ASN A 30 24.19 13.96 6.99
N PRO A 31 25.21 14.71 7.47
CA PRO A 31 26.29 15.18 6.63
C PRO A 31 27.12 14.02 6.08
N GLY A 32 27.45 14.08 4.80
CA GLY A 32 28.32 13.10 4.14
C GLY A 32 27.61 11.82 3.64
N ASP A 33 26.29 11.68 3.84
CA ASP A 33 25.51 10.55 3.37
C ASP A 33 24.82 10.81 2.00
N GLY A 34 25.10 11.93 1.35
CA GLY A 34 24.62 12.23 0.00
C GLY A 34 25.22 11.30 -1.06
N ALA A 35 24.53 11.16 -2.19
CA ALA A 35 25.12 10.50 -3.35
C ALA A 35 26.20 11.41 -3.98
N PHE A 36 27.16 10.80 -4.69
CA PHE A 36 28.20 11.62 -5.35
C PHE A 36 27.67 12.57 -6.42
N TYR A 37 26.46 12.29 -6.95
CA TYR A 37 25.80 13.00 -8.04
C TYR A 37 24.77 14.04 -7.56
N GLY A 38 24.43 14.09 -6.27
CA GLY A 38 23.50 15.06 -5.71
C GLY A 38 23.06 14.75 -4.27
N PRO A 39 22.49 15.74 -3.58
CA PRO A 39 21.92 15.55 -2.25
C PRO A 39 20.62 14.73 -2.31
N LYS A 40 20.24 14.12 -1.17
CA LYS A 40 19.09 13.22 -1.08
C LYS A 40 18.28 13.46 0.19
N ILE A 41 17.02 13.03 0.15
CA ILE A 41 16.16 12.82 1.31
C ILE A 41 15.95 11.32 1.45
N ASP A 42 16.23 10.76 2.61
CA ASP A 42 15.94 9.38 2.95
C ASP A 42 14.83 9.31 4.00
N ILE A 43 13.92 8.35 3.83
CA ILE A 43 12.88 8.05 4.81
C ILE A 43 13.19 6.70 5.45
N THR A 44 13.41 6.75 6.74
CA THR A 44 13.75 5.58 7.56
C THR A 44 12.59 5.24 8.47
N ILE A 45 12.23 3.95 8.54
CA ILE A 45 11.22 3.43 9.46
C ILE A 45 11.90 2.56 10.52
N SER A 46 11.32 2.52 11.72
CA SER A 46 11.77 1.66 12.81
C SER A 46 10.79 0.50 12.97
N ASP A 47 11.32 -0.72 13.11
CA ASP A 47 10.53 -1.88 13.48
C ASP A 47 10.25 -1.94 15.00
N ALA A 48 9.50 -2.95 15.44
CA ALA A 48 9.17 -3.17 16.84
C ALA A 48 10.40 -3.39 17.73
N MET A 49 11.52 -3.86 17.16
CA MET A 49 12.81 -4.03 17.83
C MET A 49 13.71 -2.79 17.73
N ARG A 50 13.20 -1.67 17.24
CA ARG A 50 13.92 -0.40 16.99
C ARG A 50 15.07 -0.51 16.00
N ARG A 51 15.06 -1.52 15.12
CA ARG A 51 15.99 -1.59 13.99
C ARG A 51 15.56 -0.59 12.93
N GLN A 52 16.52 0.16 12.41
CA GLN A 52 16.29 1.17 11.38
C GLN A 52 16.33 0.55 9.99
N HIS A 53 15.36 0.90 9.16
CA HIS A 53 15.25 0.44 7.78
C HIS A 53 15.01 1.64 6.86
N GLN A 54 16.01 1.97 6.05
CA GLN A 54 15.82 2.94 4.97
C GLN A 54 14.89 2.34 3.92
N CYS A 55 13.78 3.00 3.66
CA CYS A 55 12.77 2.55 2.71
C CYS A 55 12.65 3.48 1.51
N ALA A 56 12.21 4.70 1.72
CA ALA A 56 12.03 5.63 0.61
C ALA A 56 13.24 6.57 0.49
N THR A 57 13.51 6.99 -0.74
CA THR A 57 14.53 7.99 -1.01
C THR A 57 14.10 8.89 -2.17
N ILE A 58 14.51 10.15 -2.10
CA ILE A 58 14.42 11.13 -3.20
C ILE A 58 15.82 11.68 -3.40
N GLN A 59 16.40 11.47 -4.57
CA GLN A 59 17.79 11.82 -4.89
C GLN A 59 17.81 12.77 -6.07
N LEU A 60 18.46 13.91 -5.90
CA LEU A 60 18.76 14.82 -7.00
C LEU A 60 19.97 14.31 -7.77
N ASP A 61 19.97 14.49 -9.07
CA ASP A 61 21.08 14.10 -9.94
C ASP A 61 21.38 15.20 -10.95
N PHE A 62 22.55 15.79 -10.80
CA PHE A 62 23.06 16.83 -11.70
C PHE A 62 24.01 16.27 -12.76
N GLN A 63 24.41 15.00 -12.67
CA GLN A 63 25.45 14.39 -13.52
C GLN A 63 24.88 13.71 -14.75
N LEU A 64 23.84 12.90 -14.61
CA LEU A 64 23.23 12.20 -15.74
C LEU A 64 22.67 13.14 -16.81
N PRO A 65 21.99 14.26 -16.45
CA PRO A 65 21.57 15.23 -17.47
C PRO A 65 22.73 15.79 -18.29
N GLN A 66 23.90 15.99 -17.68
CA GLN A 66 25.10 16.42 -18.40
C GLN A 66 25.65 15.31 -19.29
N ARG A 67 25.77 14.10 -18.78
CA ARG A 67 26.32 12.94 -19.51
C ARG A 67 25.47 12.53 -20.70
N PHE A 68 24.15 12.64 -20.58
CA PHE A 68 23.20 12.35 -21.66
C PHE A 68 22.92 13.54 -22.56
N ASN A 69 23.54 14.69 -22.29
CA ASN A 69 23.29 15.95 -22.99
C ASN A 69 21.79 16.30 -23.09
N LEU A 70 21.08 16.16 -21.96
CA LEU A 70 19.65 16.48 -21.88
C LEU A 70 19.45 17.98 -21.82
N GLU A 71 18.54 18.49 -22.66
CA GLU A 71 18.17 19.91 -22.72
C GLU A 71 16.66 20.03 -22.90
N TYR A 72 16.10 21.12 -22.39
CA TYR A 72 14.72 21.49 -22.62
C TYR A 72 14.61 22.97 -23.04
N LYS A 73 13.58 23.27 -23.82
CA LYS A 73 13.33 24.67 -24.28
C LYS A 73 12.68 25.44 -23.15
N THR A 74 13.21 26.64 -22.88
CA THR A 74 12.61 27.57 -21.92
C THR A 74 11.59 28.48 -22.61
N PRO A 75 10.53 28.93 -21.88
CA PRO A 75 9.53 29.85 -22.42
C PRO A 75 10.10 31.27 -22.70
N GLN A 76 11.24 31.63 -22.11
CA GLN A 76 11.91 32.91 -22.31
C GLN A 76 12.79 32.78 -23.54
N GLY A 77 12.21 33.06 -24.71
CA GLY A 77 13.02 33.34 -25.89
C GLY A 77 13.89 34.57 -25.65
N GLY A 78 15.19 34.46 -25.91
CA GLY A 78 16.06 35.63 -25.94
C GLY A 78 15.54 36.70 -26.93
N ALA A 79 15.98 37.95 -26.79
CA ALA A 79 15.56 39.06 -27.63
C ALA A 79 15.79 38.85 -29.15
N ASP A 80 16.55 37.81 -29.52
CA ASP A 80 16.93 37.48 -30.91
C ASP A 80 16.17 36.22 -31.46
N GLY A 81 15.14 35.72 -30.78
CA GLY A 81 14.33 34.61 -31.29
C GLY A 81 15.03 33.24 -31.26
N GLU A 82 16.22 33.11 -30.69
CA GLU A 82 16.89 31.83 -30.46
C GLU A 82 16.22 31.07 -29.31
N ASN A 83 15.93 29.81 -29.57
CA ASN A 83 15.40 28.91 -28.54
C ASN A 83 16.46 28.72 -27.45
N GLN A 84 16.24 29.38 -26.31
CA GLN A 84 17.10 29.17 -25.16
C GLN A 84 16.82 27.81 -24.56
N THR A 85 17.84 26.95 -24.46
CA THR A 85 17.76 25.63 -23.83
C THR A 85 18.42 25.68 -22.47
N GLU A 86 17.86 24.94 -21.54
CA GLU A 86 18.41 24.70 -20.20
C GLU A 86 18.53 23.22 -19.91
N ARG A 87 19.40 22.90 -18.96
CA ARG A 87 19.63 21.51 -18.53
C ARG A 87 18.72 21.16 -17.37
N PRO A 88 17.95 20.04 -17.46
CA PRO A 88 17.11 19.60 -16.36
C PRO A 88 17.93 19.04 -15.20
N VAL A 89 17.31 18.96 -14.02
CA VAL A 89 17.78 18.15 -12.90
C VAL A 89 16.97 16.85 -12.91
N MET A 90 17.62 15.69 -12.82
CA MET A 90 16.92 14.43 -12.62
C MET A 90 16.60 14.22 -11.16
N ILE A 91 15.44 13.63 -10.91
CA ILE A 91 15.00 13.21 -9.57
C ILE A 91 14.76 11.71 -9.60
N HIS A 92 15.61 10.98 -8.90
CA HIS A 92 15.40 9.55 -8.67
C HIS A 92 14.55 9.36 -7.43
N ARG A 93 13.52 8.51 -7.51
CA ARG A 93 12.62 8.24 -6.40
C ARG A 93 12.43 6.75 -6.21
N ALA A 94 12.69 6.26 -5.00
CA ALA A 94 12.23 4.98 -4.51
C ALA A 94 11.16 5.19 -3.42
N VAL A 95 10.16 4.31 -3.37
CA VAL A 95 9.07 4.41 -2.38
C VAL A 95 9.27 3.39 -1.25
N VAL A 96 9.58 2.15 -1.60
CA VAL A 96 9.70 1.03 -0.64
C VAL A 96 11.13 0.50 -0.51
N GLY A 97 12.07 1.03 -1.29
CA GLY A 97 13.44 0.51 -1.38
C GLY A 97 13.46 -0.90 -1.99
N SER A 98 13.80 -1.92 -1.20
CA SER A 98 13.61 -3.33 -1.59
C SER A 98 12.21 -3.77 -1.21
N LEU A 99 11.43 -4.22 -2.19
CA LEU A 99 10.05 -4.69 -1.99
C LEU A 99 10.02 -5.89 -1.04
N GLU A 100 10.95 -6.83 -1.18
CA GLU A 100 11.04 -8.02 -0.34
C GLU A 100 11.28 -7.67 1.13
N ARG A 101 12.22 -6.74 1.37
CA ARG A 101 12.50 -6.27 2.73
C ARG A 101 11.32 -5.51 3.31
N PHE A 102 10.66 -4.68 2.53
CA PHE A 102 9.49 -3.94 2.97
C PHE A 102 8.33 -4.88 3.32
N ILE A 103 8.07 -5.90 2.50
CA ILE A 103 7.08 -6.95 2.80
C ILE A 103 7.42 -7.67 4.10
N ALA A 104 8.71 -8.03 4.32
CA ALA A 104 9.14 -8.69 5.55
C ALA A 104 8.86 -7.83 6.80
N ILE A 105 9.11 -6.51 6.72
CA ILE A 105 8.79 -5.56 7.80
C ILE A 105 7.29 -5.52 8.07
N LEU A 106 6.47 -5.50 7.01
CA LEU A 106 5.01 -5.49 7.14
C LEU A 106 4.48 -6.80 7.75
N ILE A 107 5.02 -7.96 7.34
CA ILE A 107 4.67 -9.27 7.92
C ILE A 107 4.96 -9.27 9.43
N GLU A 108 6.12 -8.79 9.83
CA GLU A 108 6.51 -8.69 11.23
C GLU A 108 5.60 -7.74 12.00
N ASN A 109 5.29 -6.57 11.44
CA ASN A 109 4.44 -5.57 12.06
C ASN A 109 2.98 -6.03 12.26
N PHE A 110 2.41 -6.67 11.25
CA PHE A 110 1.02 -7.13 11.29
C PHE A 110 0.85 -8.53 11.88
N ALA A 111 1.93 -9.26 12.13
CA ALA A 111 1.91 -10.64 12.65
C ALA A 111 0.94 -11.56 11.86
N GLY A 112 0.88 -11.40 10.55
CA GLY A 112 -0.02 -12.12 9.64
C GLY A 112 -1.46 -11.59 9.57
N LYS A 113 -1.82 -10.61 10.40
CA LYS A 113 -3.15 -9.96 10.38
C LYS A 113 -3.15 -8.75 9.46
N TRP A 114 -3.08 -9.00 8.17
CA TRP A 114 -3.03 -7.94 7.18
C TRP A 114 -4.26 -7.01 7.23
N PRO A 115 -4.09 -5.69 7.11
CA PRO A 115 -5.20 -4.78 6.93
C PRO A 115 -5.93 -5.10 5.61
N PHE A 116 -7.23 -4.84 5.55
CA PHE A 116 -8.08 -5.25 4.43
C PHE A 116 -7.52 -4.85 3.05
N TRP A 117 -7.12 -3.60 2.88
CA TRP A 117 -6.61 -3.06 1.62
C TRP A 117 -5.28 -3.68 1.14
N LEU A 118 -4.56 -4.38 2.01
CA LEU A 118 -3.28 -5.03 1.71
C LEU A 118 -3.38 -6.55 1.76
N SER A 119 -4.51 -7.10 2.21
CA SER A 119 -4.70 -8.53 2.40
C SER A 119 -4.91 -9.26 1.09
N PRO A 120 -4.17 -10.36 0.82
CA PRO A 120 -4.48 -11.25 -0.29
C PRO A 120 -5.67 -12.17 0.00
N ARG A 121 -6.13 -12.24 1.28
CA ARG A 121 -7.26 -13.04 1.76
C ARG A 121 -8.28 -12.14 2.40
N GLN A 122 -9.04 -11.41 1.56
CA GLN A 122 -9.99 -10.42 2.05
C GLN A 122 -11.28 -11.07 2.53
N VAL A 123 -11.92 -11.87 1.70
CA VAL A 123 -13.23 -12.46 2.00
C VAL A 123 -13.23 -13.96 1.72
N LEU A 124 -13.77 -14.75 2.65
CA LEU A 124 -14.09 -16.15 2.44
C LEU A 124 -15.62 -16.33 2.48
N VAL A 125 -16.23 -16.80 1.41
CA VAL A 125 -17.64 -17.14 1.37
C VAL A 125 -17.83 -18.61 1.80
N VAL A 126 -18.69 -18.85 2.79
CA VAL A 126 -18.93 -20.16 3.39
C VAL A 126 -20.41 -20.53 3.27
N PRO A 127 -20.78 -21.42 2.36
CA PRO A 127 -22.16 -21.93 2.29
C PRO A 127 -22.47 -22.91 3.43
N VAL A 128 -23.67 -22.77 4.00
CA VAL A 128 -24.15 -23.65 5.08
C VAL A 128 -24.46 -25.07 4.57
N THR A 129 -25.05 -25.18 3.38
CA THR A 129 -25.46 -26.42 2.73
C THR A 129 -25.13 -26.41 1.23
N GLN A 130 -25.13 -27.61 0.62
CA GLN A 130 -24.87 -27.74 -0.83
C GLN A 130 -25.90 -27.00 -1.70
N SER A 131 -27.15 -26.90 -1.22
CA SER A 131 -28.25 -26.23 -1.96
C SER A 131 -28.04 -24.73 -2.20
N VAL A 132 -27.09 -24.11 -1.50
CA VAL A 132 -26.72 -22.70 -1.65
C VAL A 132 -25.33 -22.49 -2.28
N TYR A 133 -24.72 -23.53 -2.83
CA TYR A 133 -23.40 -23.43 -3.47
C TYR A 133 -23.36 -22.46 -4.64
N GLU A 134 -24.41 -22.48 -5.50
CA GLU A 134 -24.53 -21.55 -6.61
C GLU A 134 -24.57 -20.09 -6.13
N TYR A 135 -25.35 -19.81 -5.08
CA TYR A 135 -25.40 -18.48 -4.48
C TYR A 135 -24.06 -18.05 -3.90
N ALA A 136 -23.36 -18.97 -3.20
CA ALA A 136 -22.02 -18.67 -2.68
C ALA A 136 -21.03 -18.35 -3.78
N GLN A 137 -21.09 -19.03 -4.92
CA GLN A 137 -20.27 -18.74 -6.09
C GLN A 137 -20.64 -17.39 -6.75
N ASP A 138 -21.94 -17.07 -6.81
CA ASP A 138 -22.42 -15.78 -7.30
C ASP A 138 -21.91 -14.61 -6.43
N VAL A 139 -22.03 -14.74 -5.10
CA VAL A 139 -21.48 -13.76 -4.14
C VAL A 139 -19.97 -13.58 -4.34
N ARG A 140 -19.22 -14.68 -4.44
CA ARG A 140 -17.78 -14.65 -4.70
C ARG A 140 -17.46 -13.93 -6.01
N SER A 141 -18.17 -14.25 -7.08
CA SER A 141 -17.95 -13.63 -8.39
C SER A 141 -18.28 -12.14 -8.38
N THR A 142 -19.38 -11.78 -7.75
CA THR A 142 -19.79 -10.38 -7.57
C THR A 142 -18.71 -9.57 -6.82
N LEU A 143 -18.13 -10.12 -5.76
CA LEU A 143 -17.03 -9.47 -5.04
C LEU A 143 -15.79 -9.30 -5.92
N TRP A 144 -15.43 -10.30 -6.72
CA TRP A 144 -14.31 -10.23 -7.67
C TRP A 144 -14.51 -9.15 -8.73
N ASP A 145 -15.72 -9.05 -9.29
CA ASP A 145 -16.04 -8.05 -10.30
C ASP A 145 -15.96 -6.61 -9.74
N HIS A 146 -16.12 -6.47 -8.42
CA HIS A 146 -15.92 -5.20 -7.71
C HIS A 146 -14.47 -5.00 -7.19
N GLY A 147 -13.54 -5.89 -7.55
CA GLY A 147 -12.12 -5.74 -7.23
C GLY A 147 -11.69 -6.29 -5.86
N PHE A 148 -12.53 -7.06 -5.18
CA PHE A 148 -12.17 -7.70 -3.92
C PHE A 148 -11.65 -9.11 -4.13
N TYR A 149 -10.61 -9.51 -3.37
CA TYR A 149 -10.11 -10.88 -3.36
C TYR A 149 -11.02 -11.77 -2.50
N ALA A 150 -11.84 -12.57 -3.16
CA ALA A 150 -12.81 -13.43 -2.52
C ALA A 150 -12.60 -14.91 -2.91
N ASP A 151 -12.63 -15.78 -1.93
CA ASP A 151 -12.62 -17.23 -2.10
C ASP A 151 -13.94 -17.83 -1.63
N VAL A 152 -14.23 -19.08 -2.01
CA VAL A 152 -15.40 -19.84 -1.56
C VAL A 152 -14.96 -21.22 -1.06
N ASP A 153 -15.44 -21.64 0.11
CA ASP A 153 -15.17 -22.98 0.66
C ASP A 153 -16.34 -23.93 0.35
N LEU A 154 -16.22 -24.68 -0.74
CA LEU A 154 -17.19 -25.72 -1.15
C LEU A 154 -16.80 -27.12 -0.64
N SER A 155 -15.87 -27.24 0.30
CA SER A 155 -15.49 -28.53 0.87
C SER A 155 -16.65 -29.20 1.62
N ASP A 156 -16.54 -30.50 1.84
CA ASP A 156 -17.51 -31.29 2.64
C ASP A 156 -17.34 -31.11 4.16
N ASN A 157 -16.52 -30.16 4.60
CA ASN A 157 -16.35 -29.86 6.01
C ASN A 157 -17.63 -29.27 6.61
N THR A 158 -17.82 -29.50 7.93
CA THR A 158 -18.92 -28.86 8.66
C THR A 158 -18.77 -27.33 8.66
N LEU A 159 -19.87 -26.58 8.77
CA LEU A 159 -19.90 -25.14 8.82
C LEU A 159 -18.88 -24.57 9.82
N ASN A 160 -18.87 -25.08 11.04
CA ASN A 160 -17.95 -24.62 12.08
C ASN A 160 -16.49 -24.85 11.71
N LYS A 161 -16.17 -25.95 11.01
CA LYS A 161 -14.80 -26.22 10.55
C LYS A 161 -14.38 -25.29 9.43
N LYS A 162 -15.28 -25.00 8.48
CA LYS A 162 -15.03 -24.02 7.40
C LYS A 162 -14.76 -22.64 7.98
N ILE A 163 -15.60 -22.16 8.89
CA ILE A 163 -15.42 -20.86 9.57
C ILE A 163 -14.07 -20.82 10.30
N ARG A 164 -13.78 -21.84 11.11
CA ARG A 164 -12.51 -21.93 11.85
C ARG A 164 -11.30 -21.94 10.91
N ASN A 165 -11.38 -22.64 9.79
CA ASN A 165 -10.30 -22.65 8.81
C ASN A 165 -10.09 -21.26 8.19
N GLY A 166 -11.16 -20.52 7.90
CA GLY A 166 -11.11 -19.15 7.42
C GLY A 166 -10.47 -18.20 8.45
N GLU A 167 -10.84 -18.33 9.72
CA GLU A 167 -10.25 -17.56 10.82
C GLU A 167 -8.75 -17.86 11.00
N LEU A 168 -8.36 -19.15 10.96
CA LEU A 168 -6.96 -19.56 11.05
C LEU A 168 -6.15 -19.11 9.83
N ALA A 169 -6.75 -19.07 8.65
CA ALA A 169 -6.15 -18.56 7.42
C ALA A 169 -6.08 -17.04 7.38
N GLN A 170 -6.60 -16.34 8.41
CA GLN A 170 -6.57 -14.89 8.58
C GLN A 170 -7.31 -14.11 7.50
N TYR A 171 -8.43 -14.66 6.97
CA TYR A 171 -9.34 -13.84 6.16
C TYR A 171 -9.86 -12.66 6.98
N ASN A 172 -9.95 -11.49 6.35
CA ASN A 172 -10.48 -10.30 7.02
C ASN A 172 -11.97 -10.48 7.35
N PHE A 173 -12.72 -11.05 6.41
CA PHE A 173 -14.13 -11.36 6.58
C PHE A 173 -14.46 -12.78 6.19
N VAL A 174 -15.36 -13.41 6.96
CA VAL A 174 -16.00 -14.67 6.59
C VAL A 174 -17.50 -14.39 6.39
N PHE A 175 -17.98 -14.59 5.17
CA PHE A 175 -19.39 -14.43 4.79
C PHE A 175 -20.06 -15.79 4.82
N VAL A 176 -20.99 -15.97 5.75
CA VAL A 176 -21.80 -17.19 5.82
C VAL A 176 -23.08 -16.96 5.04
N VAL A 177 -23.43 -17.92 4.18
CA VAL A 177 -24.64 -17.85 3.34
C VAL A 177 -25.47 -19.12 3.49
N GLY A 178 -26.72 -18.96 3.85
CA GLY A 178 -27.75 -19.99 3.95
C GLY A 178 -28.92 -19.69 3.02
N HIS A 179 -30.07 -20.34 3.28
CA HIS A 179 -31.29 -20.13 2.49
C HIS A 179 -31.85 -18.72 2.69
N GLU A 180 -31.85 -18.21 3.91
CA GLU A 180 -32.33 -16.87 4.25
C GLU A 180 -31.51 -15.78 3.51
N GLU A 181 -30.18 -15.92 3.54
CA GLU A 181 -29.29 -15.00 2.84
C GLU A 181 -29.47 -15.07 1.31
N LYS A 182 -29.71 -16.28 0.76
CA LYS A 182 -30.02 -16.46 -0.66
C LYS A 182 -31.32 -15.76 -1.04
N GLU A 183 -32.39 -15.89 -0.26
CA GLU A 183 -33.70 -15.30 -0.53
C GLU A 183 -33.66 -13.76 -0.42
N SER A 184 -32.97 -13.24 0.58
CA SER A 184 -32.85 -11.80 0.83
C SER A 184 -31.69 -11.13 0.08
N ARG A 185 -30.90 -11.87 -0.72
CA ARG A 185 -29.68 -11.43 -1.40
C ARG A 185 -28.73 -10.71 -0.45
N SER A 186 -28.44 -11.33 0.65
CA SER A 186 -27.61 -10.82 1.74
C SER A 186 -26.51 -11.79 2.12
N VAL A 187 -25.64 -11.39 3.02
CA VAL A 187 -24.58 -12.23 3.60
C VAL A 187 -24.51 -12.01 5.11
N ASN A 188 -24.24 -13.07 5.87
CA ASN A 188 -23.99 -12.97 7.30
C ASN A 188 -22.50 -12.73 7.52
N VAL A 189 -22.12 -11.55 8.00
CA VAL A 189 -20.74 -11.07 8.06
C VAL A 189 -20.09 -11.37 9.40
N ARG A 190 -18.91 -12.00 9.34
CA ARG A 190 -18.00 -12.16 10.47
C ARG A 190 -16.72 -11.42 10.18
N ASN A 191 -16.37 -10.44 11.00
CA ASN A 191 -15.15 -9.65 10.89
C ASN A 191 -14.08 -10.23 11.83
N ARG A 192 -12.89 -10.54 11.30
CA ARG A 192 -11.72 -11.02 12.03
C ARG A 192 -11.33 -10.11 13.20
N ASP A 193 -11.42 -8.80 13.00
CA ASP A 193 -10.91 -7.81 13.94
C ASP A 193 -11.95 -7.39 15.00
N THR A 194 -13.12 -8.02 15.00
CA THR A 194 -14.13 -7.79 16.04
C THR A 194 -13.71 -8.45 17.37
N ASP A 195 -13.80 -7.70 18.47
CA ASP A 195 -13.51 -8.23 19.81
C ASP A 195 -14.41 -9.44 20.10
N PRO A 196 -13.84 -10.61 20.42
CA PRO A 196 -14.62 -11.82 20.74
C PRO A 196 -15.60 -11.64 21.90
N LYS A 197 -15.35 -10.67 22.79
CA LYS A 197 -16.25 -10.34 23.90
C LYS A 197 -17.51 -9.60 23.44
N VAL A 198 -17.39 -8.82 22.35
CA VAL A 198 -18.49 -8.08 21.72
C VAL A 198 -19.20 -8.95 20.68
N ALA A 199 -18.46 -9.85 20.02
CA ALA A 199 -18.95 -10.74 18.98
C ALA A 199 -19.83 -11.90 19.48
N LYS A 200 -20.01 -12.08 20.79
CA LYS A 200 -20.89 -13.15 21.32
C LYS A 200 -22.33 -12.97 20.82
N GLY A 201 -22.59 -13.54 19.63
CA GLY A 201 -23.93 -13.71 19.08
C GLY A 201 -24.44 -12.59 18.17
N LYS A 202 -23.66 -11.58 17.84
CA LYS A 202 -24.04 -10.56 16.85
C LYS A 202 -23.21 -10.79 15.56
N THR A 203 -23.80 -11.55 14.67
CA THR A 203 -23.40 -11.55 13.26
C THR A 203 -24.41 -10.66 12.54
N ASP A 204 -23.94 -9.69 11.80
CA ASP A 204 -24.83 -8.79 11.07
C ASP A 204 -25.13 -9.38 9.69
N THR A 205 -26.41 -9.59 9.40
CA THR A 205 -26.85 -9.93 8.04
C THR A 205 -26.99 -8.63 7.25
N ILE A 206 -26.18 -8.48 6.21
CA ILE A 206 -26.06 -7.25 5.44
C ILE A 206 -26.44 -7.54 3.98
N PRO A 207 -27.30 -6.72 3.35
CA PRO A 207 -27.55 -6.82 1.91
C PRO A 207 -26.26 -6.76 1.10
N LEU A 208 -26.13 -7.58 0.05
CA LEU A 208 -24.92 -7.66 -0.75
C LEU A 208 -24.55 -6.31 -1.37
N ASP A 209 -25.52 -5.53 -1.83
CA ASP A 209 -25.30 -4.23 -2.42
C ASP A 209 -24.71 -3.21 -1.42
N VAL A 210 -25.04 -3.35 -0.12
CA VAL A 210 -24.47 -2.53 0.95
C VAL A 210 -23.03 -2.92 1.28
N VAL A 211 -22.71 -4.21 1.16
CA VAL A 211 -21.33 -4.70 1.37
C VAL A 211 -20.38 -4.19 0.29
N LEU A 212 -20.90 -3.91 -0.91
CA LEU A 212 -20.13 -3.46 -2.08
C LEU A 212 -19.94 -1.93 -2.13
N SER A 213 -20.68 -1.17 -1.33
CA SER A 213 -20.62 0.30 -1.27
C SER A 213 -19.55 0.80 -0.30
#